data_847a5a1772bab8902dd9bf1da8ecb38a
#
_entry.id   847a5a1772bab8902dd9bf1da8ecb38a
#
_cell.length_a   1.000
_cell.length_b   1.000
_cell.length_c   1.000
_cell.angle_alpha   90.00
_cell.angle_beta   90.00
_cell.angle_gamma   90.00
#
_symmetry.space_group_name_H-M   'P 1'
#
loop_
_entity.id
_entity.type
_entity.pdbx_description
1 polymer ?
#
loop_
_entity_poly.entity_id
_entity_poly.type
_entity_poly.pdbx_seq_one_letter_code
_entity_poly.pdbx_strand_id
1 'polypeptide(L)'
;PIMVIEGHLMDGMNIVGDLFGAGKMFLPQVVKSARVMKKAVAYLLPFIEEAKTDDSSNSSGKILMATVKGDVHDIGKNIVGVVLACNNFEIIDLGVMVPPEKIIKTAMDENVDIIGLSGLITPSLDEMVFLAKELKRLNIKIPLLIGGATTSKAHTAVKIFPEIDSPVVHVNDASRAVGVASNLISKDLKKSYWKGIHEDYTSFREKFLNKKNQKRYISYKAAKNNNLKIDFNEFKPIKPDQLGIEVIEEITLEELVPYIDWSPFFNTWGLHGKYPDIFDYEMTGKQAKELFEDAQVMLKKILKNKSLKAKAIFGLFPANSVGDDIEIYESEKRDKVKATFLTLRQQLQKREGEPNISIADFVAPRDLNIDDYLGCFCVSTGFGADELSKEYEDKIDDYNSIMVKALADRFAEAYAEYLHKEIRINKWGYDKNEKLDNKELIKESYKGIRPAPGYPACPDHLEKETIWKLLDVEKAIGVKLTESLAMWPASSVSGYYFANEKSKYFGLGNINEDQLIDYSKRRNIDLELSLIHISEPTRLRRISYAVFCLK
;
A
#
# COMPACT_ATOMS: atom_id res chain seq x y z
N PRO A 1 -21.89 34.22 -15.56
CA PRO A 1 -21.12 32.97 -15.54
C PRO A 1 -21.25 32.23 -14.17
N ILE A 2 -21.13 32.92 -13.01
CA ILE A 2 -21.24 32.36 -11.67
C ILE A 2 -22.53 31.56 -11.48
N MET A 3 -23.70 32.09 -11.86
CA MET A 3 -24.98 31.38 -11.74
C MET A 3 -25.04 30.04 -12.52
N VAL A 4 -24.23 29.86 -13.55
CA VAL A 4 -24.15 28.57 -14.26
C VAL A 4 -23.42 27.53 -13.39
N ILE A 5 -22.41 27.96 -12.65
CA ILE A 5 -21.66 27.07 -11.73
C ILE A 5 -22.52 26.79 -10.49
N GLU A 6 -22.97 27.82 -9.78
CA GLU A 6 -23.70 27.70 -8.51
C GLU A 6 -25.10 27.07 -8.66
N GLY A 7 -25.74 27.23 -9.83
CA GLY A 7 -27.00 26.56 -10.13
C GLY A 7 -26.78 25.25 -10.87
N HIS A 8 -26.81 25.27 -12.20
CA HIS A 8 -26.93 24.04 -13.00
C HIS A 8 -25.80 23.02 -12.82
N LEU A 9 -24.54 23.47 -12.70
CA LEU A 9 -23.43 22.53 -12.54
C LEU A 9 -23.40 21.94 -11.13
N MET A 10 -23.63 22.76 -10.10
CA MET A 10 -23.70 22.29 -8.72
C MET A 10 -24.91 21.42 -8.46
N ASP A 11 -26.10 21.78 -9.01
CA ASP A 11 -27.30 20.94 -8.91
C ASP A 11 -27.04 19.55 -9.53
N GLY A 12 -26.39 19.51 -10.69
CA GLY A 12 -25.98 18.25 -11.31
C GLY A 12 -25.02 17.44 -10.42
N MET A 13 -24.03 18.09 -9.80
CA MET A 13 -23.08 17.42 -8.92
C MET A 13 -23.72 16.98 -7.58
N ASN A 14 -24.68 17.72 -7.05
CA ASN A 14 -25.45 17.30 -5.89
C ASN A 14 -26.22 16.00 -6.19
N ILE A 15 -26.84 15.89 -7.36
CA ILE A 15 -27.51 14.66 -7.81
C ILE A 15 -26.50 13.50 -7.91
N VAL A 16 -25.30 13.74 -8.48
CA VAL A 16 -24.23 12.75 -8.53
C VAL A 16 -23.83 12.28 -7.11
N GLY A 17 -23.67 13.23 -6.19
CA GLY A 17 -23.34 12.95 -4.78
C GLY A 17 -24.42 12.11 -4.09
N ASP A 18 -25.69 12.46 -4.27
CA ASP A 18 -26.83 11.72 -3.71
C ASP A 18 -26.92 10.29 -4.27
N LEU A 19 -26.76 10.14 -5.59
CA LEU A 19 -26.75 8.82 -6.23
C LEU A 19 -25.56 7.96 -5.77
N PHE A 20 -24.39 8.56 -5.60
CA PHE A 20 -23.20 7.87 -5.07
C PHE A 20 -23.42 7.46 -3.62
N GLY A 21 -23.90 8.37 -2.77
CA GLY A 21 -24.23 8.09 -1.37
C GLY A 21 -25.31 7.00 -1.20
N ALA A 22 -26.26 6.94 -2.14
CA ALA A 22 -27.31 5.91 -2.19
C ALA A 22 -26.85 4.58 -2.82
N GLY A 23 -25.58 4.46 -3.27
CA GLY A 23 -25.06 3.25 -3.94
C GLY A 23 -25.62 3.01 -5.34
N LYS A 24 -26.25 4.03 -5.96
CA LYS A 24 -26.82 3.96 -7.32
C LYS A 24 -25.86 4.46 -8.40
N MET A 25 -24.79 5.11 -8.00
CA MET A 25 -23.71 5.56 -8.86
C MET A 25 -22.38 5.07 -8.28
N PHE A 26 -21.40 4.78 -9.13
CA PHE A 26 -20.13 4.19 -8.73
C PHE A 26 -18.97 5.16 -8.98
N LEU A 27 -17.85 4.96 -8.30
CA LEU A 27 -16.70 5.85 -8.30
C LEU A 27 -16.20 6.24 -9.72
N PRO A 28 -16.09 5.33 -10.70
CA PRO A 28 -15.69 5.72 -12.07
C PRO A 28 -16.62 6.78 -12.69
N GLN A 29 -17.91 6.68 -12.46
CA GLN A 29 -18.90 7.63 -12.95
C GLN A 29 -18.78 8.99 -12.24
N VAL A 30 -18.57 8.98 -10.92
CA VAL A 30 -18.36 10.20 -10.13
C VAL A 30 -17.13 10.95 -10.64
N VAL A 31 -16.00 10.26 -10.85
CA VAL A 31 -14.76 10.87 -11.35
C VAL A 31 -14.94 11.42 -12.78
N LYS A 32 -15.68 10.72 -13.66
CA LYS A 32 -16.03 11.23 -14.99
C LYS A 32 -16.90 12.48 -14.91
N SER A 33 -17.88 12.51 -14.02
CA SER A 33 -18.75 13.68 -13.81
C SER A 33 -17.95 14.87 -13.26
N ALA A 34 -17.04 14.62 -12.33
CA ALA A 34 -16.10 15.61 -11.79
C ALA A 34 -15.24 16.24 -12.90
N ARG A 35 -14.72 15.43 -13.80
CA ARG A 35 -13.94 15.92 -14.95
C ARG A 35 -14.75 16.86 -15.82
N VAL A 36 -16.02 16.53 -16.10
CA VAL A 36 -16.90 17.39 -16.88
C VAL A 36 -17.10 18.74 -16.18
N MET A 37 -17.40 18.71 -14.87
CA MET A 37 -17.55 19.92 -14.07
C MET A 37 -16.29 20.77 -14.05
N LYS A 38 -15.13 20.19 -13.73
CA LYS A 38 -13.84 20.91 -13.72
C LYS A 38 -13.54 21.59 -15.07
N LYS A 39 -13.81 20.91 -16.19
CA LYS A 39 -13.64 21.49 -17.52
C LYS A 39 -14.61 22.65 -17.80
N ALA A 40 -15.86 22.51 -17.39
CA ALA A 40 -16.84 23.59 -17.53
C ALA A 40 -16.45 24.81 -16.67
N VAL A 41 -16.00 24.59 -15.42
CA VAL A 41 -15.51 25.66 -14.54
C VAL A 41 -14.27 26.32 -15.13
N ALA A 42 -13.28 25.56 -15.60
CA ALA A 42 -12.08 26.10 -16.25
C ALA A 42 -12.40 26.95 -17.46
N TYR A 43 -13.40 26.56 -18.26
CA TYR A 43 -13.87 27.36 -19.39
C TYR A 43 -14.56 28.66 -18.96
N LEU A 44 -15.31 28.63 -17.85
CA LEU A 44 -16.04 29.79 -17.32
C LEU A 44 -15.17 30.76 -16.53
N LEU A 45 -14.02 30.30 -16.02
CA LEU A 45 -13.16 31.06 -15.09
C LEU A 45 -12.74 32.44 -15.67
N PRO A 46 -12.26 32.59 -16.92
CA PRO A 46 -11.90 33.90 -17.48
C PRO A 46 -13.06 34.89 -17.48
N PHE A 47 -14.28 34.40 -17.80
CA PHE A 47 -15.50 35.23 -17.80
C PHE A 47 -15.97 35.64 -16.41
N ILE A 48 -15.61 34.84 -15.38
CA ILE A 48 -15.88 35.14 -13.98
C ILE A 48 -14.90 36.20 -13.51
N GLU A 49 -13.63 36.07 -13.86
CA GLU A 49 -12.59 37.03 -13.50
C GLU A 49 -12.85 38.40 -14.11
N GLU A 50 -13.33 38.46 -15.34
CA GLU A 50 -13.76 39.72 -15.99
C GLU A 50 -15.01 40.35 -15.32
N ALA A 51 -15.87 39.52 -14.71
CA ALA A 51 -17.11 39.95 -14.08
C ALA A 51 -17.02 40.23 -12.58
N LYS A 52 -15.85 39.98 -11.93
CA LYS A 52 -15.69 40.18 -10.48
C LYS A 52 -15.80 41.61 -10.06
N THR A 53 -16.89 41.91 -9.36
CA THR A 53 -17.02 42.96 -8.38
C THR A 53 -17.23 42.25 -7.03
N ASP A 54 -16.21 42.24 -6.17
CA ASP A 54 -16.18 41.83 -4.78
C ASP A 54 -16.70 40.43 -4.35
N ASP A 55 -15.76 39.70 -3.72
CA ASP A 55 -15.82 38.72 -2.64
C ASP A 55 -17.11 37.94 -2.40
N SER A 56 -17.20 36.74 -2.94
CA SER A 56 -17.86 35.60 -2.28
C SER A 56 -17.40 34.27 -2.88
N SER A 57 -16.41 33.63 -2.30
CA SER A 57 -16.16 32.20 -2.52
C SER A 57 -17.22 31.42 -1.73
N ASN A 58 -18.23 30.89 -2.43
CA ASN A 58 -19.28 30.05 -1.84
C ASN A 58 -18.82 28.58 -1.73
N SER A 59 -17.57 28.31 -1.30
CA SER A 59 -17.12 26.93 -1.08
C SER A 59 -17.75 26.38 0.22
N SER A 60 -18.08 25.08 0.23
CA SER A 60 -18.58 24.38 1.42
C SER A 60 -17.52 24.28 2.53
N GLY A 61 -16.26 24.58 2.21
CA GLY A 61 -15.09 24.60 3.09
C GLY A 61 -13.81 24.25 2.35
N LYS A 62 -12.68 24.52 2.99
CA LYS A 62 -11.34 24.33 2.43
C LYS A 62 -10.65 23.13 3.09
N ILE A 63 -10.19 22.16 2.30
CA ILE A 63 -9.59 20.91 2.78
C ILE A 63 -8.19 20.76 2.21
N LEU A 64 -7.19 20.64 3.07
CA LEU A 64 -5.83 20.31 2.67
C LEU A 64 -5.69 18.78 2.63
N MET A 65 -5.12 18.26 1.54
CA MET A 65 -4.86 16.82 1.35
C MET A 65 -3.36 16.58 1.19
N ALA A 66 -2.84 15.57 1.88
CA ALA A 66 -1.43 15.18 1.77
C ALA A 66 -1.22 13.68 1.97
N THR A 67 -0.33 13.08 1.19
CA THR A 67 0.30 11.81 1.56
C THR A 67 1.48 12.13 2.47
N VAL A 68 1.51 11.52 3.64
CA VAL A 68 2.47 11.86 4.71
C VAL A 68 3.93 11.61 4.30
N LYS A 69 4.85 12.14 5.08
CA LYS A 69 6.30 12.06 4.86
C LYS A 69 6.75 10.63 4.53
N GLY A 70 7.59 10.51 3.50
CA GLY A 70 8.20 9.25 3.08
C GLY A 70 7.28 8.28 2.34
N ASP A 71 5.98 8.56 2.19
CA ASP A 71 5.03 7.73 1.44
C ASP A 71 4.74 8.33 0.06
N VAL A 72 4.70 7.47 -0.96
CA VAL A 72 4.56 7.86 -2.39
C VAL A 72 3.20 7.49 -2.98
N HIS A 73 2.35 6.81 -2.22
CA HIS A 73 1.09 6.25 -2.70
C HIS A 73 -0.04 7.29 -2.61
N ASP A 74 -0.54 7.74 -3.75
CA ASP A 74 -1.49 8.84 -3.84
C ASP A 74 -2.83 8.52 -4.52
N ILE A 75 -3.00 7.35 -5.14
CA ILE A 75 -4.23 7.00 -5.88
C ILE A 75 -5.47 7.22 -5.01
N GLY A 76 -5.49 6.65 -3.80
CA GLY A 76 -6.63 6.79 -2.88
C GLY A 76 -6.88 8.24 -2.45
N LYS A 77 -5.81 9.01 -2.19
CA LYS A 77 -5.89 10.43 -1.85
C LYS A 77 -6.49 11.24 -2.99
N ASN A 78 -6.02 11.01 -4.22
CA ASN A 78 -6.47 11.72 -5.41
C ASN A 78 -7.96 11.44 -5.67
N ILE A 79 -8.39 10.18 -5.52
CA ILE A 79 -9.80 9.81 -5.62
C ILE A 79 -10.65 10.58 -4.60
N VAL A 80 -10.26 10.59 -3.33
CA VAL A 80 -10.98 11.30 -2.26
C VAL A 80 -11.00 12.81 -2.54
N GLY A 81 -9.88 13.39 -2.96
CA GLY A 81 -9.79 14.81 -3.33
C GLY A 81 -10.76 15.18 -4.46
N VAL A 82 -10.84 14.35 -5.50
CA VAL A 82 -11.81 14.55 -6.60
C VAL A 82 -13.24 14.48 -6.09
N VAL A 83 -13.59 13.48 -5.28
CA VAL A 83 -14.94 13.33 -4.73
C VAL A 83 -15.33 14.51 -3.84
N LEU A 84 -14.43 15.01 -2.99
CA LEU A 84 -14.66 16.19 -2.16
C LEU A 84 -14.83 17.46 -3.01
N ALA A 85 -13.97 17.67 -4.02
CA ALA A 85 -14.07 18.80 -4.93
C ALA A 85 -15.41 18.82 -5.69
N CYS A 86 -15.94 17.64 -6.06
CA CYS A 86 -17.25 17.51 -6.66
C CYS A 86 -18.40 17.93 -5.74
N ASN A 87 -18.18 17.91 -4.44
CA ASN A 87 -19.15 18.32 -3.43
C ASN A 87 -18.86 19.72 -2.88
N ASN A 88 -18.32 20.58 -3.73
CA ASN A 88 -18.09 22.00 -3.46
C ASN A 88 -17.08 22.30 -2.34
N PHE A 89 -16.15 21.38 -2.06
CA PHE A 89 -15.00 21.67 -1.20
C PHE A 89 -13.83 22.19 -2.04
N GLU A 90 -13.17 23.22 -1.56
CA GLU A 90 -11.89 23.67 -2.10
C GLU A 90 -10.79 22.72 -1.64
N ILE A 91 -10.05 22.13 -2.57
CA ILE A 91 -9.00 21.15 -2.26
C ILE A 91 -7.63 21.75 -2.51
N ILE A 92 -6.79 21.75 -1.47
CA ILE A 92 -5.37 22.06 -1.55
C ILE A 92 -4.61 20.74 -1.46
N ASP A 93 -4.12 20.23 -2.59
CA ASP A 93 -3.36 18.99 -2.64
C ASP A 93 -1.85 19.28 -2.58
N LEU A 94 -1.19 18.82 -1.52
CA LEU A 94 0.26 18.97 -1.34
C LEU A 94 1.08 17.85 -2.01
N GLY A 95 0.42 16.85 -2.59
CA GLY A 95 1.07 15.70 -3.22
C GLY A 95 1.51 14.62 -2.23
N VAL A 96 2.69 14.05 -2.47
CA VAL A 96 3.25 12.92 -1.74
C VAL A 96 4.50 13.33 -0.95
N MET A 97 4.93 12.48 -0.01
CA MET A 97 6.13 12.68 0.82
C MET A 97 6.14 14.03 1.55
N VAL A 98 4.99 14.48 2.02
CA VAL A 98 4.83 15.83 2.56
C VAL A 98 5.27 15.88 4.03
N PRO A 99 6.31 16.69 4.37
CA PRO A 99 6.74 16.85 5.76
C PRO A 99 5.65 17.48 6.64
N PRO A 100 5.54 17.10 7.93
CA PRO A 100 4.56 17.65 8.85
C PRO A 100 4.58 19.18 8.96
N GLU A 101 5.76 19.78 8.93
CA GLU A 101 5.94 21.24 9.01
C GLU A 101 5.29 21.94 7.81
N LYS A 102 5.40 21.35 6.60
CA LYS A 102 4.76 21.90 5.40
C LYS A 102 3.24 21.76 5.47
N ILE A 103 2.74 20.63 5.97
CA ILE A 103 1.30 20.41 6.18
C ILE A 103 0.73 21.47 7.12
N ILE A 104 1.37 21.63 8.29
CA ILE A 104 0.94 22.59 9.32
C ILE A 104 1.01 24.02 8.80
N LYS A 105 2.14 24.40 8.20
CA LYS A 105 2.34 25.74 7.67
C LYS A 105 1.27 26.09 6.64
N THR A 106 1.09 25.23 5.62
CA THR A 106 0.09 25.49 4.58
C THR A 106 -1.31 25.52 5.16
N ALA A 107 -1.63 24.62 6.11
CA ALA A 107 -2.96 24.61 6.74
C ALA A 107 -3.27 25.92 7.46
N MET A 108 -2.27 26.56 8.09
CA MET A 108 -2.41 27.85 8.75
C MET A 108 -2.45 29.02 7.77
N ASP A 109 -1.55 29.04 6.79
CA ASP A 109 -1.44 30.11 5.78
C ASP A 109 -2.72 30.22 4.94
N GLU A 110 -3.30 29.08 4.59
CA GLU A 110 -4.51 28.96 3.77
C GLU A 110 -5.82 28.93 4.57
N ASN A 111 -5.74 28.95 5.89
CA ASN A 111 -6.91 28.89 6.80
C ASN A 111 -7.85 27.71 6.48
N VAL A 112 -7.30 26.49 6.38
CA VAL A 112 -8.10 25.34 6.02
C VAL A 112 -9.04 24.88 7.16
N ASP A 113 -10.19 24.34 6.79
CA ASP A 113 -11.18 23.82 7.73
C ASP A 113 -10.87 22.39 8.19
N ILE A 114 -10.18 21.61 7.33
CA ILE A 114 -9.87 20.19 7.57
C ILE A 114 -8.50 19.87 6.96
N ILE A 115 -7.75 18.97 7.61
CA ILE A 115 -6.55 18.34 7.06
C ILE A 115 -6.84 16.86 6.79
N GLY A 116 -6.69 16.41 5.55
CA GLY A 116 -6.80 15.01 5.12
C GLY A 116 -5.43 14.38 4.94
N LEU A 117 -5.18 13.28 5.64
CA LEU A 117 -3.93 12.54 5.59
C LEU A 117 -4.12 11.17 4.94
N SER A 118 -3.21 10.80 4.06
CA SER A 118 -3.16 9.50 3.41
C SER A 118 -1.82 8.81 3.64
N GLY A 119 -1.84 7.48 3.71
CA GLY A 119 -0.65 6.64 3.80
C GLY A 119 -0.95 5.18 3.51
N LEU A 120 0.02 4.48 2.94
CA LEU A 120 -0.10 3.06 2.57
C LEU A 120 0.86 2.17 3.35
N ILE A 121 2.04 2.64 3.69
CA ILE A 121 3.07 1.84 4.36
C ILE A 121 2.99 1.99 5.89
N THR A 122 3.51 1.01 6.62
CA THR A 122 3.46 1.03 8.10
C THR A 122 4.08 2.29 8.72
N PRO A 123 5.24 2.79 8.27
CA PRO A 123 5.82 4.03 8.81
C PRO A 123 4.90 5.26 8.67
N SER A 124 4.02 5.30 7.67
CA SER A 124 3.05 6.39 7.49
C SER A 124 2.09 6.53 8.66
N LEU A 125 1.81 5.43 9.36
CA LEU A 125 0.93 5.43 10.54
C LEU A 125 1.56 6.22 11.70
N ASP A 126 2.87 6.12 11.88
CA ASP A 126 3.59 6.85 12.92
C ASP A 126 3.74 8.33 12.55
N GLU A 127 3.93 8.66 11.28
CA GLU A 127 3.93 10.05 10.78
C GLU A 127 2.58 10.74 11.05
N MET A 128 1.44 10.04 10.92
CA MET A 128 0.13 10.57 11.26
C MET A 128 -0.02 10.84 12.77
N VAL A 129 0.52 9.96 13.62
CA VAL A 129 0.56 10.15 15.08
C VAL A 129 1.46 11.33 15.43
N PHE A 130 2.62 11.45 14.80
CA PHE A 130 3.53 12.57 15.00
C PHE A 130 2.88 13.92 14.64
N LEU A 131 2.21 13.99 13.48
CA LEU A 131 1.48 15.22 13.09
C LEU A 131 0.38 15.59 14.11
N ALA A 132 -0.36 14.59 14.63
CA ALA A 132 -1.38 14.82 15.65
C ALA A 132 -0.78 15.43 16.93
N LYS A 133 0.37 14.90 17.39
CA LYS A 133 1.12 15.47 18.54
C LYS A 133 1.58 16.91 18.28
N GLU A 134 2.08 17.20 17.08
CA GLU A 134 2.52 18.54 16.72
C GLU A 134 1.36 19.54 16.67
N LEU A 135 0.20 19.15 16.10
CA LEU A 135 -0.98 19.99 16.13
C LEU A 135 -1.43 20.31 17.56
N LYS A 136 -1.41 19.31 18.46
CA LYS A 136 -1.70 19.50 19.88
C LYS A 136 -0.68 20.41 20.55
N ARG A 137 0.61 20.19 20.34
CA ARG A 137 1.70 21.01 20.88
C ARG A 137 1.58 22.48 20.48
N LEU A 138 1.16 22.73 19.24
CA LEU A 138 0.95 24.08 18.69
C LEU A 138 -0.45 24.65 19.01
N ASN A 139 -1.30 23.91 19.74
CA ASN A 139 -2.69 24.26 20.05
C ASN A 139 -3.55 24.58 18.80
N ILE A 140 -3.25 23.89 17.69
CA ILE A 140 -4.01 23.99 16.44
C ILE A 140 -5.20 23.02 16.50
N LYS A 141 -6.42 23.54 16.29
CA LYS A 141 -7.69 22.77 16.46
C LYS A 141 -8.36 22.44 15.12
N ILE A 142 -7.57 22.23 14.07
CA ILE A 142 -8.10 21.81 12.78
C ILE A 142 -8.44 20.31 12.83
N PRO A 143 -9.63 19.88 12.38
CA PRO A 143 -9.99 18.47 12.30
C PRO A 143 -9.09 17.68 11.35
N LEU A 144 -8.88 16.38 11.66
CA LEU A 144 -8.14 15.46 10.80
C LEU A 144 -9.07 14.40 10.18
N LEU A 145 -8.92 14.18 8.88
CA LEU A 145 -9.40 12.98 8.18
C LEU A 145 -8.23 12.02 7.97
N ILE A 146 -8.38 10.78 8.39
CA ILE A 146 -7.36 9.74 8.27
C ILE A 146 -7.83 8.72 7.23
N GLY A 147 -7.07 8.59 6.15
CA GLY A 147 -7.34 7.66 5.05
C GLY A 147 -6.08 6.94 4.58
N GLY A 148 -6.28 5.98 3.66
CA GLY A 148 -5.22 5.14 3.11
C GLY A 148 -5.36 3.68 3.52
N ALA A 149 -4.84 2.77 2.69
CA ALA A 149 -5.13 1.34 2.81
C ALA A 149 -4.61 0.67 4.09
N THR A 150 -3.55 1.19 4.72
CA THR A 150 -3.03 0.68 5.99
C THR A 150 -3.71 1.29 7.20
N THR A 151 -4.41 2.40 7.02
CA THR A 151 -5.10 3.06 8.12
C THR A 151 -6.33 2.26 8.56
N SER A 152 -6.73 2.43 9.79
CA SER A 152 -7.89 1.73 10.34
C SER A 152 -8.54 2.52 11.46
N LYS A 153 -9.82 2.23 11.73
CA LYS A 153 -10.48 2.74 12.93
C LYS A 153 -9.68 2.41 14.20
N ALA A 154 -9.06 1.22 14.26
CA ALA A 154 -8.25 0.81 15.40
C ALA A 154 -7.02 1.70 15.59
N HIS A 155 -6.26 1.96 14.52
CA HIS A 155 -5.12 2.87 14.56
C HIS A 155 -5.56 4.29 14.95
N THR A 156 -6.59 4.82 14.29
CA THR A 156 -7.08 6.18 14.56
C THR A 156 -7.55 6.33 16.00
N ALA A 157 -8.41 5.41 16.50
CA ALA A 157 -8.97 5.50 17.84
C ALA A 157 -7.97 5.19 18.97
N VAL A 158 -6.98 4.31 18.72
CA VAL A 158 -6.05 3.88 19.77
C VAL A 158 -4.76 4.70 19.80
N LYS A 159 -4.26 5.12 18.63
CA LYS A 159 -2.95 5.79 18.50
C LYS A 159 -3.04 7.29 18.22
N ILE A 160 -3.93 7.73 17.30
CA ILE A 160 -4.01 9.15 16.93
C ILE A 160 -4.93 9.94 17.88
N PHE A 161 -6.12 9.42 18.13
CA PHE A 161 -7.14 10.11 18.93
C PHE A 161 -6.67 10.57 20.32
N PRO A 162 -5.84 9.82 21.09
CA PRO A 162 -5.33 10.29 22.38
C PRO A 162 -4.32 11.45 22.27
N GLU A 163 -3.72 11.61 21.09
CA GLU A 163 -2.64 12.57 20.86
C GLU A 163 -3.11 13.91 20.28
N ILE A 164 -4.43 14.10 20.12
CA ILE A 164 -5.00 15.31 19.53
C ILE A 164 -6.25 15.76 20.29
N ASP A 165 -6.46 17.08 20.39
CA ASP A 165 -7.65 17.65 21.06
C ASP A 165 -8.75 18.05 20.07
N SER A 166 -8.47 18.09 18.78
CA SER A 166 -9.43 18.36 17.71
C SER A 166 -10.08 17.07 17.19
N PRO A 167 -11.20 17.16 16.46
CA PRO A 167 -11.80 16.00 15.82
C PRO A 167 -10.83 15.25 14.92
N VAL A 168 -10.80 13.93 15.07
CA VAL A 168 -10.08 13.03 14.15
C VAL A 168 -10.99 11.90 13.74
N VAL A 169 -11.12 11.65 12.42
CA VAL A 169 -12.07 10.67 11.89
C VAL A 169 -11.37 9.78 10.86
N HIS A 170 -11.50 8.47 11.04
CA HIS A 170 -11.08 7.49 10.05
C HIS A 170 -12.13 7.40 8.93
N VAL A 171 -11.69 7.59 7.70
CA VAL A 171 -12.52 7.53 6.50
C VAL A 171 -12.19 6.24 5.74
N ASN A 172 -13.11 5.29 5.75
CA ASN A 172 -12.90 3.96 5.15
C ASN A 172 -12.84 3.99 3.61
N ASP A 173 -13.60 4.90 3.01
CA ASP A 173 -13.74 5.00 1.55
C ASP A 173 -14.15 6.41 1.13
N ALA A 174 -13.99 6.70 -0.16
CA ALA A 174 -14.27 8.03 -0.72
C ALA A 174 -15.74 8.46 -0.58
N SER A 175 -16.69 7.51 -0.56
CA SER A 175 -18.12 7.84 -0.45
C SER A 175 -18.48 8.44 0.90
N ARG A 176 -17.77 8.06 1.94
CA ARG A 176 -17.98 8.57 3.29
C ARG A 176 -17.29 9.91 3.57
N ALA A 177 -16.26 10.24 2.77
CA ALA A 177 -15.46 11.45 2.97
C ALA A 177 -16.33 12.72 2.97
N VAL A 178 -17.27 12.82 2.05
CA VAL A 178 -18.17 13.97 1.91
C VAL A 178 -19.02 14.17 3.16
N GLY A 179 -19.72 13.14 3.60
CA GLY A 179 -20.57 13.23 4.79
C GLY A 179 -19.79 13.56 6.06
N VAL A 180 -18.58 13.01 6.20
CA VAL A 180 -17.68 13.31 7.33
C VAL A 180 -17.23 14.77 7.27
N ALA A 181 -16.76 15.25 6.11
CA ALA A 181 -16.31 16.63 5.94
C ALA A 181 -17.44 17.63 6.20
N SER A 182 -18.62 17.41 5.62
CA SER A 182 -19.82 18.26 5.82
C SER A 182 -20.20 18.37 7.29
N ASN A 183 -20.21 17.25 8.03
CA ASN A 183 -20.53 17.25 9.46
C ASN A 183 -19.47 17.98 10.31
N LEU A 184 -18.19 17.89 9.94
CA LEU A 184 -17.10 18.54 10.67
C LEU A 184 -17.04 20.06 10.43
N ILE A 185 -17.52 20.55 9.27
CA ILE A 185 -17.53 21.98 8.95
C ILE A 185 -18.84 22.65 9.40
N SER A 186 -19.94 21.91 9.43
CA SER A 186 -21.25 22.43 9.83
C SER A 186 -21.23 23.08 11.22
N LYS A 187 -21.71 24.33 11.31
CA LYS A 187 -21.81 25.06 12.57
C LYS A 187 -22.75 24.37 13.56
N ASP A 188 -23.79 23.73 13.07
CA ASP A 188 -24.87 23.12 13.90
C ASP A 188 -24.53 21.67 14.26
N LEU A 189 -23.96 20.89 13.33
CA LEU A 189 -23.74 19.46 13.50
C LEU A 189 -22.37 19.12 14.11
N LYS A 190 -21.36 19.96 13.95
CA LYS A 190 -19.97 19.68 14.38
C LYS A 190 -19.87 19.16 15.82
N LYS A 191 -20.55 19.83 16.76
CA LYS A 191 -20.44 19.48 18.19
C LYS A 191 -21.09 18.13 18.50
N SER A 192 -22.27 17.87 17.97
CA SER A 192 -23.01 16.62 18.19
C SER A 192 -22.29 15.45 17.46
N TYR A 193 -21.85 15.68 16.25
CA TYR A 193 -21.09 14.70 15.47
C TYR A 193 -19.77 14.30 16.16
N TRP A 194 -18.99 15.30 16.62
CA TRP A 194 -17.75 15.04 17.34
C TRP A 194 -18.00 14.30 18.65
N LYS A 195 -19.04 14.66 19.41
CA LYS A 195 -19.39 13.94 20.62
C LYS A 195 -19.66 12.46 20.35
N GLY A 196 -20.41 12.12 19.30
CA GLY A 196 -20.67 10.73 18.92
C GLY A 196 -19.40 9.97 18.53
N ILE A 197 -18.49 10.59 17.75
CA ILE A 197 -17.19 10.00 17.38
C ILE A 197 -16.33 9.78 18.64
N HIS A 198 -16.29 10.76 19.53
CA HIS A 198 -15.52 10.69 20.77
C HIS A 198 -15.96 9.52 21.67
N GLU A 199 -17.28 9.38 21.87
CA GLU A 199 -17.87 8.27 22.64
C GLU A 199 -17.56 6.91 21.98
N ASP A 200 -17.73 6.80 20.67
CA ASP A 200 -17.45 5.59 19.90
C ASP A 200 -15.95 5.20 19.98
N TYR A 201 -15.04 6.16 19.82
CA TYR A 201 -13.60 5.89 19.89
C TYR A 201 -13.13 5.55 21.30
N THR A 202 -13.67 6.19 22.32
CA THR A 202 -13.39 5.87 23.73
C THR A 202 -13.82 4.43 24.05
N SER A 203 -15.06 4.07 23.73
CA SER A 203 -15.58 2.71 23.93
C SER A 203 -14.80 1.66 23.11
N PHE A 204 -14.47 2.00 21.86
CA PHE A 204 -13.67 1.11 21.00
C PHE A 204 -12.28 0.86 21.58
N ARG A 205 -11.60 1.93 22.03
CA ARG A 205 -10.27 1.87 22.64
C ARG A 205 -10.24 0.99 23.88
N GLU A 206 -11.19 1.17 24.78
CA GLU A 206 -11.32 0.34 26.00
C GLU A 206 -11.49 -1.15 25.65
N LYS A 207 -12.41 -1.47 24.75
CA LYS A 207 -12.63 -2.84 24.29
C LYS A 207 -11.42 -3.43 23.58
N PHE A 208 -10.70 -2.61 22.82
CA PHE A 208 -9.51 -3.04 22.09
C PHE A 208 -8.36 -3.39 23.02
N LEU A 209 -8.10 -2.52 24.01
CA LEU A 209 -7.04 -2.75 25.01
C LEU A 209 -7.36 -3.96 25.89
N ASN A 210 -8.62 -4.13 26.30
CA ASN A 210 -9.05 -5.30 27.06
C ASN A 210 -8.92 -6.61 26.27
N LYS A 211 -9.22 -6.62 24.96
CA LYS A 211 -9.02 -7.80 24.09
C LYS A 211 -7.54 -8.13 23.87
N LYS A 212 -6.66 -7.13 23.82
CA LYS A 212 -5.21 -7.35 23.69
C LYS A 212 -4.67 -8.16 24.86
N ASN A 213 -5.21 -7.94 26.06
CA ASN A 213 -4.82 -8.65 27.28
C ASN A 213 -5.31 -10.13 27.33
N GLN A 214 -6.18 -10.56 26.43
CA GLN A 214 -6.69 -11.95 26.40
C GLN A 214 -5.85 -12.89 25.51
N LYS A 215 -5.00 -12.37 24.63
CA LYS A 215 -4.12 -13.20 23.81
C LYS A 215 -2.91 -13.62 24.62
N ARG A 216 -2.68 -14.92 24.67
CA ARG A 216 -1.51 -15.48 25.33
C ARG A 216 -0.34 -15.54 24.35
N TYR A 217 0.77 -14.98 24.75
CA TYR A 217 2.04 -15.05 24.04
C TYR A 217 3.03 -15.87 24.84
N ILE A 218 3.89 -16.63 24.15
CA ILE A 218 4.98 -17.38 24.75
C ILE A 218 6.26 -16.55 24.67
N SER A 219 7.25 -16.92 25.52
CA SER A 219 8.57 -16.28 25.43
C SER A 219 9.24 -16.58 24.08
N TYR A 220 10.12 -15.69 23.65
CA TYR A 220 10.87 -15.88 22.40
C TYR A 220 11.67 -17.20 22.41
N LYS A 221 12.26 -17.55 23.56
CA LYS A 221 12.94 -18.84 23.72
C LYS A 221 11.99 -20.03 23.52
N ALA A 222 10.77 -19.95 24.06
CA ALA A 222 9.78 -21.01 23.86
C ALA A 222 9.31 -21.08 22.40
N ALA A 223 9.15 -19.93 21.74
CA ALA A 223 8.81 -19.86 20.31
C ALA A 223 9.90 -20.47 19.42
N LYS A 224 11.19 -20.21 19.72
CA LYS A 224 12.32 -20.87 19.04
C LYS A 224 12.31 -22.38 19.21
N ASN A 225 11.98 -22.88 20.40
CA ASN A 225 11.91 -24.32 20.64
C ASN A 225 10.72 -24.99 19.91
N ASN A 226 9.67 -24.23 19.61
CA ASN A 226 8.49 -24.66 18.85
C ASN A 226 8.53 -24.20 17.39
N ASN A 227 9.72 -24.12 16.79
CA ASN A 227 9.90 -23.74 15.38
C ASN A 227 9.32 -24.79 14.42
N LEU A 228 9.07 -24.37 13.19
CA LEU A 228 8.73 -25.30 12.11
C LEU A 228 9.98 -26.14 11.79
N LYS A 229 9.84 -27.48 11.87
CA LYS A 229 10.90 -28.41 11.53
C LYS A 229 10.64 -28.98 10.14
N ILE A 230 11.51 -28.69 9.21
CA ILE A 230 11.52 -29.27 7.85
C ILE A 230 12.62 -30.33 7.82
N ASP A 231 12.31 -31.52 7.34
CA ASP A 231 13.31 -32.54 7.05
C ASP A 231 13.98 -32.23 5.70
N PHE A 232 15.11 -31.55 5.76
CA PHE A 232 15.89 -31.19 4.56
C PHE A 232 16.60 -32.38 3.90
N ASN A 233 16.57 -33.58 4.47
CA ASN A 233 16.99 -34.80 3.80
C ASN A 233 15.90 -35.32 2.86
N GLU A 234 14.62 -35.17 3.25
CA GLU A 234 13.45 -35.49 2.43
C GLU A 234 13.22 -34.37 1.41
N PHE A 235 13.21 -33.09 1.85
CA PHE A 235 12.98 -31.90 1.03
C PHE A 235 14.31 -31.20 0.72
N LYS A 236 15.15 -31.87 -0.09
CA LYS A 236 16.49 -31.36 -0.41
C LYS A 236 16.40 -30.05 -1.19
N PRO A 237 17.16 -29.03 -0.77
CA PRO A 237 17.27 -27.79 -1.52
C PRO A 237 17.78 -28.04 -2.95
N ILE A 238 17.20 -27.32 -3.90
CA ILE A 238 17.61 -27.40 -5.30
C ILE A 238 18.56 -26.24 -5.58
N LYS A 239 19.75 -26.56 -6.10
CA LYS A 239 20.71 -25.55 -6.52
C LYS A 239 20.18 -24.79 -7.73
N PRO A 240 20.21 -23.44 -7.73
CA PRO A 240 19.89 -22.65 -8.90
C PRO A 240 20.78 -23.01 -10.10
N ASP A 241 20.17 -23.04 -11.28
CA ASP A 241 20.92 -23.24 -12.53
C ASP A 241 21.93 -22.10 -12.76
N GLN A 242 21.62 -20.89 -12.27
CA GLN A 242 22.50 -19.74 -12.33
C GLN A 242 22.53 -19.02 -10.98
N LEU A 243 23.72 -18.78 -10.43
CA LEU A 243 23.95 -17.98 -9.22
C LEU A 243 24.41 -16.57 -9.57
N GLY A 244 24.18 -15.63 -8.67
CA GLY A 244 24.58 -14.25 -8.80
C GLY A 244 23.43 -13.32 -9.15
N ILE A 245 23.78 -12.12 -9.61
CA ILE A 245 22.83 -11.03 -9.92
C ILE A 245 22.62 -10.96 -11.42
N GLU A 246 21.36 -10.79 -11.83
CA GLU A 246 20.96 -10.57 -13.21
C GLU A 246 20.02 -9.37 -13.30
N VAL A 247 20.30 -8.47 -14.26
CA VAL A 247 19.42 -7.35 -14.62
C VAL A 247 18.65 -7.74 -15.88
N ILE A 248 17.34 -7.59 -15.85
CA ILE A 248 16.48 -7.82 -17.02
C ILE A 248 16.14 -6.47 -17.63
N GLU A 249 16.76 -6.16 -18.76
CA GLU A 249 16.63 -4.88 -19.46
C GLU A 249 15.59 -4.92 -20.59
N GLU A 250 15.32 -6.10 -21.15
CA GLU A 250 14.53 -6.27 -22.37
C GLU A 250 13.27 -7.11 -22.11
N ILE A 251 12.33 -6.56 -21.34
CA ILE A 251 10.98 -7.09 -21.30
C ILE A 251 10.01 -6.06 -21.84
N THR A 252 9.08 -6.49 -22.65
CA THR A 252 8.00 -5.64 -23.15
C THR A 252 6.79 -5.71 -22.23
N LEU A 253 6.03 -4.63 -22.14
CA LEU A 253 4.80 -4.66 -21.36
C LEU A 253 3.77 -5.62 -21.97
N GLU A 254 3.83 -5.87 -23.27
CA GLU A 254 3.00 -6.85 -23.97
C GLU A 254 3.16 -8.26 -23.39
N GLU A 255 4.38 -8.65 -23.02
CA GLU A 255 4.68 -9.94 -22.40
C GLU A 255 4.10 -10.05 -20.98
N LEU A 256 3.86 -8.93 -20.30
CA LEU A 256 3.30 -8.87 -18.95
C LEU A 256 1.76 -8.88 -18.93
N VAL A 257 1.10 -8.45 -20.02
CA VAL A 257 -0.37 -8.39 -20.12
C VAL A 257 -1.06 -9.68 -19.69
N PRO A 258 -0.60 -10.91 -20.10
CA PRO A 258 -1.23 -12.16 -19.70
C PRO A 258 -1.19 -12.45 -18.19
N TYR A 259 -0.31 -11.79 -17.44
CA TYR A 259 -0.13 -12.00 -16.00
C TYR A 259 -0.91 -11.00 -15.14
N ILE A 260 -1.65 -10.06 -15.76
CA ILE A 260 -2.43 -9.07 -15.03
C ILE A 260 -3.58 -9.75 -14.27
N ASP A 261 -3.60 -9.55 -12.94
CA ASP A 261 -4.80 -9.75 -12.14
C ASP A 261 -5.65 -8.48 -12.15
N TRP A 262 -6.84 -8.59 -12.72
CA TRP A 262 -7.75 -7.46 -12.85
C TRP A 262 -8.62 -7.22 -11.61
N SER A 263 -8.73 -8.17 -10.69
CA SER A 263 -9.56 -8.00 -9.49
C SER A 263 -9.11 -6.82 -8.63
N PRO A 264 -7.81 -6.63 -8.35
CA PRO A 264 -7.31 -5.46 -7.64
C PRO A 264 -7.57 -4.14 -8.36
N PHE A 265 -7.51 -4.13 -9.69
CA PHE A 265 -7.85 -2.95 -10.49
C PHE A 265 -9.28 -2.48 -10.22
N PHE A 266 -10.27 -3.37 -10.24
CA PHE A 266 -11.64 -3.03 -9.91
C PHE A 266 -11.81 -2.53 -8.47
N ASN A 267 -11.11 -3.14 -7.54
CA ASN A 267 -11.14 -2.72 -6.13
C ASN A 267 -10.61 -1.30 -5.92
N THR A 268 -9.57 -0.89 -6.65
CA THR A 268 -9.05 0.49 -6.64
C THR A 268 -10.14 1.51 -6.99
N TRP A 269 -11.05 1.14 -7.87
CA TRP A 269 -12.20 1.94 -8.29
C TRP A 269 -13.47 1.70 -7.47
N GLY A 270 -13.36 1.02 -6.32
CA GLY A 270 -14.50 0.74 -5.43
C GLY A 270 -15.50 -0.27 -5.97
N LEU A 271 -15.14 -1.03 -7.00
CA LEU A 271 -15.94 -2.12 -7.56
C LEU A 271 -15.42 -3.46 -7.03
N HIS A 272 -16.15 -4.05 -6.09
CA HIS A 272 -15.71 -5.26 -5.40
C HIS A 272 -16.22 -6.53 -6.09
N GLY A 273 -15.32 -7.41 -6.46
CA GLY A 273 -15.62 -8.68 -7.10
C GLY A 273 -14.38 -9.31 -7.72
N LYS A 274 -14.47 -10.57 -8.10
CA LYS A 274 -13.39 -11.28 -8.80
C LYS A 274 -13.57 -11.17 -10.30
N TYR A 275 -12.49 -10.90 -11.01
CA TYR A 275 -12.49 -10.98 -12.47
C TYR A 275 -12.42 -12.45 -12.92
N PRO A 276 -13.19 -12.89 -13.95
CA PRO A 276 -14.18 -12.10 -14.73
C PRO A 276 -15.58 -12.05 -14.13
N ASP A 277 -15.86 -12.78 -13.05
CA ASP A 277 -17.20 -12.97 -12.48
C ASP A 277 -17.89 -11.65 -12.10
N ILE A 278 -17.10 -10.61 -11.79
CA ILE A 278 -17.59 -9.26 -11.47
C ILE A 278 -18.51 -8.69 -12.56
N PHE A 279 -18.33 -9.10 -13.82
CA PHE A 279 -19.11 -8.63 -14.95
C PHE A 279 -20.57 -9.08 -14.95
N ASP A 280 -20.86 -10.16 -14.21
CA ASP A 280 -22.18 -10.76 -14.11
C ASP A 280 -22.95 -10.31 -12.86
N TYR A 281 -22.34 -9.41 -12.04
CA TYR A 281 -23.00 -8.88 -10.87
C TYR A 281 -24.12 -7.90 -11.28
N GLU A 282 -25.32 -8.08 -10.74
CA GLU A 282 -26.51 -7.32 -11.09
C GLU A 282 -26.33 -5.81 -10.92
N MET A 283 -25.72 -5.38 -9.79
CA MET A 283 -25.55 -3.96 -9.48
C MET A 283 -24.32 -3.33 -10.14
N THR A 284 -23.20 -4.03 -10.17
CA THR A 284 -21.89 -3.44 -10.53
C THR A 284 -21.35 -3.91 -11.87
N GLY A 285 -21.90 -4.99 -12.45
CA GLY A 285 -21.34 -5.66 -13.61
C GLY A 285 -21.26 -4.77 -14.85
N LYS A 286 -22.29 -3.94 -15.11
CA LYS A 286 -22.27 -2.99 -16.21
C LYS A 286 -21.12 -1.98 -16.06
N GLN A 287 -20.96 -1.42 -14.88
CA GLN A 287 -19.92 -0.43 -14.59
C GLN A 287 -18.52 -1.05 -14.62
N ALA A 288 -18.39 -2.29 -14.18
CA ALA A 288 -17.14 -3.01 -14.28
C ALA A 288 -16.74 -3.27 -15.75
N LYS A 289 -17.71 -3.60 -16.62
CA LYS A 289 -17.45 -3.74 -18.07
C LYS A 289 -17.00 -2.43 -18.69
N GLU A 290 -17.71 -1.34 -18.45
CA GLU A 290 -17.36 0.00 -18.98
C GLU A 290 -15.97 0.44 -18.50
N LEU A 291 -15.67 0.25 -17.21
CA LEU A 291 -14.34 0.56 -16.65
C LEU A 291 -13.25 -0.31 -17.28
N PHE A 292 -13.52 -1.59 -17.49
CA PHE A 292 -12.57 -2.49 -18.14
C PHE A 292 -12.30 -2.10 -19.59
N GLU A 293 -13.33 -1.71 -20.34
CA GLU A 293 -13.18 -1.21 -21.72
C GLU A 293 -12.32 0.05 -21.76
N ASP A 294 -12.55 1.02 -20.87
CA ASP A 294 -11.70 2.21 -20.73
C ASP A 294 -10.26 1.85 -20.39
N ALA A 295 -10.06 0.88 -19.47
CA ALA A 295 -8.73 0.39 -19.14
C ALA A 295 -8.04 -0.28 -20.33
N GLN A 296 -8.76 -1.05 -21.15
CA GLN A 296 -8.20 -1.67 -22.37
C GLN A 296 -7.82 -0.61 -23.42
N VAL A 297 -8.59 0.48 -23.54
CA VAL A 297 -8.22 1.61 -24.42
C VAL A 297 -6.93 2.27 -23.95
N MET A 298 -6.83 2.55 -22.63
CA MET A 298 -5.62 3.14 -22.05
C MET A 298 -4.42 2.19 -22.17
N LEU A 299 -4.62 0.90 -21.90
CA LEU A 299 -3.61 -0.13 -22.04
C LEU A 299 -3.02 -0.14 -23.46
N LYS A 300 -3.87 -0.21 -24.47
CA LYS A 300 -3.44 -0.16 -25.89
C LYS A 300 -2.64 1.10 -26.20
N LYS A 301 -3.01 2.25 -25.63
CA LYS A 301 -2.29 3.51 -25.81
C LYS A 301 -0.92 3.47 -25.15
N ILE A 302 -0.83 2.95 -23.91
CA ILE A 302 0.44 2.78 -23.18
C ILE A 302 1.40 1.88 -23.96
N LEU A 303 0.92 0.73 -24.43
CA LEU A 303 1.72 -0.24 -25.20
C LEU A 303 2.19 0.38 -26.53
N LYS A 304 1.27 0.95 -27.31
CA LYS A 304 1.60 1.57 -28.61
C LYS A 304 2.64 2.68 -28.50
N ASN A 305 2.51 3.53 -27.48
CA ASN A 305 3.37 4.70 -27.31
C ASN A 305 4.62 4.38 -26.47
N LYS A 306 4.72 3.15 -25.91
CA LYS A 306 5.79 2.75 -24.98
C LYS A 306 5.98 3.76 -23.85
N SER A 307 4.84 4.24 -23.30
CA SER A 307 4.83 5.33 -22.32
C SER A 307 5.37 4.91 -20.97
N LEU A 308 5.28 3.63 -20.63
CA LEU A 308 5.87 3.06 -19.41
C LEU A 308 7.03 2.14 -19.75
N LYS A 309 7.99 2.02 -18.83
CA LYS A 309 9.14 1.14 -18.96
C LYS A 309 9.17 0.13 -17.81
N ALA A 310 9.36 -1.14 -18.14
CA ALA A 310 9.55 -2.21 -17.19
C ALA A 310 11.03 -2.48 -16.97
N LYS A 311 11.46 -2.63 -15.72
CA LYS A 311 12.82 -2.98 -15.33
C LYS A 311 12.78 -3.95 -14.18
N ALA A 312 13.72 -4.90 -14.15
CA ALA A 312 13.89 -5.83 -13.04
C ALA A 312 15.34 -6.15 -12.76
N ILE A 313 15.59 -6.52 -11.53
CA ILE A 313 16.83 -7.12 -11.07
C ILE A 313 16.47 -8.24 -10.08
N PHE A 314 17.19 -9.34 -10.17
CA PHE A 314 17.13 -10.40 -9.17
C PHE A 314 18.52 -10.94 -8.88
N GLY A 315 18.64 -11.66 -7.77
CA GLY A 315 19.85 -12.38 -7.44
C GLY A 315 19.52 -13.69 -6.73
N LEU A 316 20.27 -14.73 -7.06
CA LEU A 316 20.18 -16.05 -6.45
C LEU A 316 21.52 -16.35 -5.79
N PHE A 317 21.49 -16.68 -4.49
CA PHE A 317 22.70 -16.76 -3.68
C PHE A 317 22.72 -18.03 -2.82
N PRO A 318 23.90 -18.58 -2.53
CA PRO A 318 24.06 -19.56 -1.47
C PRO A 318 23.63 -18.96 -0.14
N ALA A 319 22.78 -19.68 0.60
CA ALA A 319 22.22 -19.22 1.85
C ALA A 319 22.03 -20.37 2.85
N ASN A 320 22.08 -20.06 4.15
CA ASN A 320 21.63 -20.95 5.22
C ASN A 320 20.99 -20.14 6.34
N SER A 321 20.06 -20.75 7.07
CA SER A 321 19.55 -20.12 8.28
C SER A 321 20.50 -20.30 9.47
N VAL A 322 20.60 -19.27 10.31
CA VAL A 322 21.37 -19.23 11.54
C VAL A 322 20.46 -18.68 12.65
N GLY A 323 19.87 -19.56 13.41
CA GLY A 323 18.79 -19.19 14.33
C GLY A 323 17.56 -18.68 13.55
N ASP A 324 17.14 -17.43 13.80
CA ASP A 324 16.02 -16.79 13.09
C ASP A 324 16.49 -15.86 11.97
N ASP A 325 17.78 -15.89 11.61
CA ASP A 325 18.33 -15.07 10.52
C ASP A 325 18.75 -15.95 9.34
N ILE A 326 18.92 -15.33 8.17
CA ILE A 326 19.36 -15.99 6.94
C ILE A 326 20.67 -15.34 6.49
N GLU A 327 21.76 -16.09 6.51
CA GLU A 327 23.04 -15.67 5.99
C GLU A 327 23.11 -15.92 4.49
N ILE A 328 23.53 -14.91 3.74
CA ILE A 328 23.83 -14.96 2.31
C ILE A 328 25.35 -14.98 2.16
N TYR A 329 25.88 -15.90 1.36
CA TYR A 329 27.30 -16.05 1.18
C TYR A 329 27.81 -15.47 -0.14
N GLU A 330 29.10 -15.07 -0.18
CA GLU A 330 29.74 -14.56 -1.39
C GLU A 330 29.90 -15.66 -2.45
N SER A 331 30.04 -16.90 -2.02
CA SER A 331 30.27 -18.05 -2.90
C SER A 331 29.72 -19.35 -2.31
N GLU A 332 29.71 -20.41 -3.09
CA GLU A 332 29.31 -21.74 -2.65
C GLU A 332 30.24 -22.34 -1.58
N LYS A 333 31.42 -21.76 -1.35
CA LYS A 333 32.31 -22.18 -0.24
C LYS A 333 31.75 -21.82 1.13
N ARG A 334 30.82 -20.86 1.20
CA ARG A 334 30.12 -20.42 2.43
C ARG A 334 31.07 -19.97 3.55
N ASP A 335 32.28 -19.56 3.18
CA ASP A 335 33.32 -19.10 4.11
C ASP A 335 33.19 -17.62 4.47
N LYS A 336 32.48 -16.83 3.64
CA LYS A 336 32.29 -15.40 3.84
C LYS A 336 30.84 -14.99 3.66
N VAL A 337 30.27 -14.39 4.70
CA VAL A 337 28.93 -13.82 4.69
C VAL A 337 28.96 -12.49 3.93
N LYS A 338 28.08 -12.36 2.93
CA LYS A 338 27.89 -11.15 2.10
C LYS A 338 26.82 -10.23 2.68
N ALA A 339 25.74 -10.81 3.17
CA ALA A 339 24.62 -10.11 3.80
C ALA A 339 23.89 -11.05 4.77
N THR A 340 23.15 -10.48 5.71
CA THR A 340 22.28 -11.22 6.62
C THR A 340 20.89 -10.60 6.60
N PHE A 341 19.87 -11.40 6.30
CA PHE A 341 18.48 -11.02 6.46
C PHE A 341 18.02 -11.36 7.87
N LEU A 342 17.60 -10.34 8.62
CA LEU A 342 17.10 -10.51 9.98
C LEU A 342 15.61 -10.82 9.94
N THR A 343 15.20 -11.90 10.57
CA THR A 343 13.81 -12.32 10.55
C THR A 343 13.19 -12.38 11.95
N LEU A 344 11.87 -12.46 11.98
CA LEU A 344 11.09 -12.51 13.20
C LEU A 344 10.30 -13.82 13.26
N ARG A 345 9.98 -14.26 14.47
CA ARG A 345 9.24 -15.50 14.72
C ARG A 345 7.89 -15.21 15.37
N GLN A 346 6.87 -15.95 14.99
CA GLN A 346 5.57 -15.92 15.67
C GLN A 346 5.72 -16.23 17.17
N GLN A 347 5.05 -15.44 18.03
CA GLN A 347 5.05 -15.66 19.49
C GLN A 347 3.65 -15.90 20.07
N LEU A 348 2.60 -15.86 19.25
CA LEU A 348 1.28 -16.23 19.71
C LEU A 348 1.29 -17.70 20.15
N GLN A 349 0.75 -17.99 21.33
CA GLN A 349 0.59 -19.37 21.78
C GLN A 349 -0.23 -20.17 20.77
N LYS A 350 0.33 -21.26 20.30
CA LYS A 350 -0.27 -22.15 19.31
C LYS A 350 -0.95 -23.34 19.99
N ARG A 351 -1.76 -24.06 19.23
CA ARG A 351 -2.26 -25.37 19.65
C ARG A 351 -1.11 -26.38 19.66
N GLU A 352 -1.30 -27.47 20.40
CA GLU A 352 -0.33 -28.56 20.40
C GLU A 352 -0.11 -29.08 18.96
N GLY A 353 1.16 -29.24 18.58
CA GLY A 353 1.56 -29.64 17.23
C GLY A 353 1.61 -28.52 16.18
N GLU A 354 1.15 -27.30 16.48
CA GLU A 354 1.28 -26.15 15.57
C GLU A 354 2.57 -25.36 15.86
N PRO A 355 3.48 -25.15 14.88
CA PRO A 355 4.72 -24.43 15.09
C PRO A 355 4.55 -22.92 15.13
N ASN A 356 5.49 -22.25 15.79
CA ASN A 356 5.72 -20.81 15.71
C ASN A 356 6.70 -20.52 14.56
N ILE A 357 6.19 -20.08 13.42
CA ILE A 357 6.93 -20.00 12.16
C ILE A 357 7.75 -18.70 12.07
N SER A 358 8.97 -18.81 11.55
CA SER A 358 9.77 -17.74 10.96
C SER A 358 10.04 -18.05 9.49
N ILE A 359 10.22 -17.03 8.64
CA ILE A 359 10.61 -17.30 7.23
C ILE A 359 11.99 -17.96 7.13
N ALA A 360 12.85 -17.80 8.14
CA ALA A 360 14.13 -18.50 8.22
C ALA A 360 13.98 -20.04 8.30
N ASP A 361 12.85 -20.55 8.79
CA ASP A 361 12.59 -21.99 8.86
C ASP A 361 12.49 -22.66 7.47
N PHE A 362 12.29 -21.87 6.41
CA PHE A 362 12.20 -22.38 5.04
C PHE A 362 13.55 -22.54 4.35
N VAL A 363 14.65 -22.18 5.02
CA VAL A 363 16.02 -22.31 4.54
C VAL A 363 16.78 -23.28 5.46
N ALA A 364 17.55 -24.19 4.88
CA ALA A 364 18.28 -25.20 5.63
C ALA A 364 19.22 -24.56 6.67
N PRO A 365 19.16 -25.01 7.95
CA PRO A 365 20.08 -24.57 8.98
C PRO A 365 21.55 -24.90 8.65
N ARG A 366 22.45 -23.96 8.95
CA ARG A 366 23.89 -24.11 8.66
C ARG A 366 24.53 -25.32 9.36
N ASP A 367 24.06 -25.65 10.56
CA ASP A 367 24.56 -26.77 11.35
C ASP A 367 24.23 -28.15 10.78
N LEU A 368 23.27 -28.23 9.86
CA LEU A 368 22.98 -29.46 9.13
C LEU A 368 23.99 -29.75 8.00
N ASN A 369 24.87 -28.81 7.65
CA ASN A 369 25.79 -28.90 6.52
C ASN A 369 25.10 -29.27 5.19
N ILE A 370 23.89 -28.74 4.99
CA ILE A 370 23.12 -28.88 3.75
C ILE A 370 23.19 -27.55 3.01
N ASP A 371 23.62 -27.59 1.76
CA ASP A 371 23.66 -26.42 0.91
C ASP A 371 22.25 -25.98 0.51
N ASP A 372 21.90 -24.73 0.81
CA ASP A 372 20.64 -24.13 0.42
C ASP A 372 20.85 -22.75 -0.20
N TYR A 373 19.79 -22.16 -0.71
CA TYR A 373 19.85 -20.94 -1.53
C TYR A 373 18.66 -20.03 -1.21
N LEU A 374 18.86 -18.74 -1.41
CA LEU A 374 17.81 -17.72 -1.31
C LEU A 374 17.91 -16.79 -2.52
N GLY A 375 16.75 -16.40 -3.05
CA GLY A 375 16.66 -15.34 -4.03
C GLY A 375 16.09 -14.04 -3.46
N CYS A 376 16.43 -12.93 -4.10
CA CYS A 376 15.74 -11.66 -3.88
C CYS A 376 15.61 -10.88 -5.19
N PHE A 377 14.66 -9.95 -5.25
CA PHE A 377 14.34 -9.24 -6.49
C PHE A 377 13.79 -7.84 -6.23
N CYS A 378 13.85 -7.02 -7.28
CA CYS A 378 13.09 -5.78 -7.41
C CYS A 378 12.63 -5.63 -8.85
N VAL A 379 11.35 -5.32 -9.06
CA VAL A 379 10.76 -5.00 -10.35
C VAL A 379 10.06 -3.65 -10.29
N SER A 380 10.02 -2.93 -11.40
CA SER A 380 9.27 -1.68 -11.52
C SER A 380 8.73 -1.50 -12.93
N THR A 381 7.52 -1.00 -13.02
CA THR A 381 6.87 -0.55 -14.26
C THR A 381 6.39 0.90 -14.15
N GLY A 382 6.83 1.60 -13.10
CA GLY A 382 6.43 2.97 -12.82
C GLY A 382 7.19 4.05 -13.58
N PHE A 383 8.26 3.70 -14.30
CA PHE A 383 9.00 4.69 -15.09
C PHE A 383 8.17 5.22 -16.27
N GLY A 384 7.93 6.53 -16.26
CA GLY A 384 7.04 7.20 -17.21
C GLY A 384 5.58 7.33 -16.73
N ALA A 385 5.21 6.71 -15.59
CA ALA A 385 3.84 6.78 -15.08
C ALA A 385 3.49 8.18 -14.56
N ASP A 386 4.40 8.80 -13.82
CA ASP A 386 4.19 10.15 -13.26
C ASP A 386 4.10 11.19 -14.38
N GLU A 387 4.95 11.11 -15.40
CA GLU A 387 4.94 12.00 -16.56
C GLU A 387 3.64 11.86 -17.35
N LEU A 388 3.22 10.62 -17.64
CA LEU A 388 1.97 10.37 -18.37
C LEU A 388 0.74 10.77 -17.54
N SER A 389 0.75 10.51 -16.25
CA SER A 389 -0.31 10.95 -15.33
C SER A 389 -0.42 12.46 -15.30
N LYS A 390 0.71 13.17 -15.22
CA LYS A 390 0.78 14.62 -15.24
C LYS A 390 0.23 15.23 -16.54
N GLU A 391 0.50 14.62 -17.70
CA GLU A 391 -0.08 15.06 -18.96
C GLU A 391 -1.61 15.05 -18.95
N TYR A 392 -2.23 14.10 -18.23
CA TYR A 392 -3.69 14.06 -18.09
C TYR A 392 -4.19 15.09 -17.08
N GLU A 393 -3.49 15.29 -15.97
CA GLU A 393 -3.82 16.31 -14.97
C GLU A 393 -3.81 17.71 -15.57
N ASP A 394 -2.79 18.04 -16.38
CA ASP A 394 -2.68 19.32 -17.08
C ASP A 394 -3.83 19.56 -18.08
N LYS A 395 -4.48 18.48 -18.55
CA LYS A 395 -5.68 18.51 -19.40
C LYS A 395 -6.99 18.43 -18.61
N ILE A 396 -6.92 18.55 -17.28
CA ILE A 396 -8.06 18.40 -16.37
C ILE A 396 -8.76 17.05 -16.60
N ASP A 397 -7.96 15.97 -16.61
CA ASP A 397 -8.43 14.60 -16.82
C ASP A 397 -7.96 13.66 -15.71
N ASP A 398 -8.45 13.92 -14.49
CA ASP A 398 -8.14 13.10 -13.30
C ASP A 398 -8.49 11.62 -13.51
N TYR A 399 -9.53 11.32 -14.32
CA TYR A 399 -9.93 9.95 -14.59
C TYR A 399 -8.82 9.15 -15.29
N ASN A 400 -8.25 9.70 -16.34
CA ASN A 400 -7.16 9.04 -17.06
C ASN A 400 -5.83 9.12 -16.30
N SER A 401 -5.59 10.15 -15.50
CA SER A 401 -4.44 10.22 -14.59
C SER A 401 -4.45 9.05 -13.58
N ILE A 402 -5.57 8.84 -12.89
CA ILE A 402 -5.76 7.71 -11.96
C ILE A 402 -5.67 6.37 -12.71
N MET A 403 -6.24 6.27 -13.91
CA MET A 403 -6.19 5.07 -14.75
C MET A 403 -4.75 4.65 -15.07
N VAL A 404 -3.89 5.59 -15.44
CA VAL A 404 -2.45 5.33 -15.72
C VAL A 404 -1.76 4.74 -14.50
N LYS A 405 -1.92 5.35 -13.33
CA LYS A 405 -1.30 4.88 -12.09
C LYS A 405 -1.81 3.49 -11.70
N ALA A 406 -3.13 3.28 -11.79
CA ALA A 406 -3.73 1.98 -11.49
C ALA A 406 -3.25 0.87 -12.45
N LEU A 407 -3.06 1.16 -13.73
CA LEU A 407 -2.51 0.20 -14.69
C LEU A 407 -1.01 -0.04 -14.45
N ALA A 408 -0.23 0.99 -14.13
CA ALA A 408 1.18 0.83 -13.79
C ALA A 408 1.36 -0.11 -12.59
N ASP A 409 0.53 0.01 -11.54
CA ASP A 409 0.54 -0.90 -10.40
C ASP A 409 0.20 -2.34 -10.81
N ARG A 410 -0.77 -2.53 -11.70
CA ARG A 410 -1.10 -3.88 -12.20
C ARG A 410 0.04 -4.49 -13.00
N PHE A 411 0.76 -3.70 -13.77
CA PHE A 411 1.94 -4.16 -14.49
C PHE A 411 3.09 -4.54 -13.54
N ALA A 412 3.30 -3.80 -12.46
CA ALA A 412 4.34 -4.13 -11.48
C ALA A 412 4.08 -5.49 -10.82
N GLU A 413 2.83 -5.76 -10.44
CA GLU A 413 2.42 -7.05 -9.90
C GLU A 413 2.50 -8.17 -10.96
N ALA A 414 2.07 -7.90 -12.19
CA ALA A 414 2.20 -8.84 -13.30
C ALA A 414 3.68 -9.18 -13.58
N TYR A 415 4.57 -8.18 -13.46
CA TYR A 415 5.99 -8.41 -13.63
C TYR A 415 6.58 -9.26 -12.49
N ALA A 416 6.17 -9.02 -11.25
CA ALA A 416 6.59 -9.85 -10.12
C ALA A 416 6.12 -11.31 -10.29
N GLU A 417 4.91 -11.54 -10.85
CA GLU A 417 4.40 -12.89 -11.15
C GLU A 417 5.17 -13.56 -12.28
N TYR A 418 5.35 -12.83 -13.39
CA TYR A 418 6.13 -13.30 -14.53
C TYR A 418 7.57 -13.68 -14.11
N LEU A 419 8.25 -12.78 -13.39
CA LEU A 419 9.62 -13.03 -12.94
C LEU A 419 9.69 -14.23 -11.99
N HIS A 420 8.72 -14.37 -11.07
CA HIS A 420 8.69 -15.54 -10.18
C HIS A 420 8.51 -16.85 -10.96
N LYS A 421 7.69 -16.84 -12.02
CA LYS A 421 7.56 -18.01 -12.91
C LYS A 421 8.87 -18.33 -13.62
N GLU A 422 9.56 -17.31 -14.17
CA GLU A 422 10.88 -17.47 -14.78
C GLU A 422 11.92 -18.03 -13.80
N ILE A 423 11.87 -17.58 -12.54
CA ILE A 423 12.72 -18.12 -11.48
C ILE A 423 12.42 -19.61 -11.26
N ARG A 424 11.16 -20.00 -11.13
CA ARG A 424 10.77 -21.40 -10.88
C ARG A 424 11.18 -22.34 -12.00
N ILE A 425 10.99 -21.91 -13.25
CA ILE A 425 11.17 -22.77 -14.42
C ILE A 425 12.60 -22.71 -14.96
N ASN A 426 13.13 -21.49 -15.16
CA ASN A 426 14.31 -21.26 -16.01
C ASN A 426 15.57 -20.84 -15.25
N LYS A 427 15.44 -19.96 -14.23
CA LYS A 427 16.61 -19.35 -13.57
C LYS A 427 17.10 -20.13 -12.36
N TRP A 428 16.18 -20.51 -11.49
CA TRP A 428 16.46 -21.42 -10.38
C TRP A 428 16.18 -22.87 -10.81
N GLY A 429 15.07 -23.10 -11.50
CA GLY A 429 14.74 -24.39 -12.06
C GLY A 429 14.22 -25.42 -11.07
N TYR A 430 13.64 -24.98 -9.94
CA TYR A 430 13.09 -25.91 -8.95
C TYR A 430 11.71 -26.47 -9.32
N ASP A 431 11.06 -25.93 -10.35
CA ASP A 431 9.83 -26.50 -10.91
C ASP A 431 9.80 -26.39 -12.46
N LYS A 432 10.79 -27.04 -13.13
CA LYS A 432 10.99 -26.98 -14.59
C LYS A 432 9.79 -27.47 -15.41
N ASN A 433 8.88 -28.23 -14.80
CA ASN A 433 7.72 -28.81 -15.46
C ASN A 433 6.43 -28.07 -15.15
N GLU A 434 6.46 -26.91 -14.48
CA GLU A 434 5.28 -26.11 -14.18
C GLU A 434 4.51 -25.74 -15.45
N LYS A 435 3.17 -25.94 -15.42
CA LYS A 435 2.25 -25.63 -16.53
C LYS A 435 1.03 -24.85 -16.03
N LEU A 436 1.21 -24.01 -15.02
CA LEU A 436 0.12 -23.26 -14.42
C LEU A 436 -0.37 -22.15 -15.36
N ASP A 437 -1.70 -22.04 -15.48
CA ASP A 437 -2.33 -20.91 -16.14
C ASP A 437 -2.41 -19.68 -15.21
N ASN A 438 -2.87 -18.53 -15.73
CA ASN A 438 -2.93 -17.31 -14.93
C ASN A 438 -3.91 -17.44 -13.74
N LYS A 439 -4.98 -18.22 -13.85
CA LYS A 439 -5.91 -18.43 -12.73
C LYS A 439 -5.29 -19.25 -11.61
N GLU A 440 -4.44 -20.20 -11.96
CA GLU A 440 -3.68 -21.02 -11.01
C GLU A 440 -2.54 -20.22 -10.37
N LEU A 441 -1.87 -19.35 -11.14
CA LEU A 441 -0.87 -18.41 -10.63
C LEU A 441 -1.51 -17.45 -9.62
N ILE A 442 -2.69 -16.90 -9.94
CA ILE A 442 -3.48 -16.05 -9.03
C ILE A 442 -3.86 -16.77 -7.73
N LYS A 443 -4.05 -18.09 -7.77
CA LYS A 443 -4.34 -18.93 -6.58
C LYS A 443 -3.09 -19.39 -5.84
N GLU A 444 -1.90 -18.95 -6.29
CA GLU A 444 -0.61 -19.37 -5.71
C GLU A 444 -0.43 -20.90 -5.68
N SER A 445 -0.89 -21.58 -6.75
CA SER A 445 -0.80 -23.04 -6.87
C SER A 445 0.61 -23.53 -7.22
N TYR A 446 1.58 -22.65 -7.25
CA TYR A 446 2.98 -22.93 -7.52
C TYR A 446 3.76 -23.37 -6.27
N LYS A 447 4.92 -23.98 -6.44
CA LYS A 447 5.86 -24.28 -5.35
C LYS A 447 6.67 -23.04 -4.95
N GLY A 448 7.05 -22.99 -3.68
CA GLY A 448 7.80 -21.86 -3.15
C GLY A 448 6.92 -20.65 -2.87
N ILE A 449 7.53 -19.57 -2.38
CA ILE A 449 6.86 -18.29 -2.10
C ILE A 449 7.77 -17.10 -2.42
N ARG A 450 7.15 -15.92 -2.61
CA ARG A 450 7.86 -14.64 -2.79
C ARG A 450 7.43 -13.59 -1.75
N PRO A 451 7.69 -13.78 -0.45
CA PRO A 451 7.32 -12.81 0.57
C PRO A 451 8.14 -11.52 0.40
N ALA A 452 7.58 -10.41 0.87
CA ALA A 452 8.18 -9.09 0.74
C ALA A 452 8.34 -8.39 2.10
N PRO A 453 9.45 -7.65 2.34
CA PRO A 453 9.60 -6.81 3.52
C PRO A 453 8.49 -5.77 3.65
N GLY A 454 7.93 -5.64 4.86
CA GLY A 454 6.76 -4.80 5.14
C GLY A 454 5.43 -5.55 5.08
N TYR A 455 5.44 -6.85 4.74
CA TYR A 455 4.25 -7.70 4.64
C TYR A 455 4.11 -8.66 5.84
N PRO A 456 2.95 -9.31 6.02
CA PRO A 456 2.65 -10.04 7.25
C PRO A 456 3.65 -11.11 7.69
N ALA A 457 4.37 -11.75 6.76
CA ALA A 457 5.38 -12.77 7.09
C ALA A 457 6.73 -12.17 7.49
N CYS A 458 7.05 -10.98 7.00
CA CYS A 458 8.29 -10.24 7.27
C CYS A 458 7.99 -8.73 7.37
N PRO A 459 7.35 -8.27 8.46
CA PRO A 459 6.78 -6.93 8.56
C PRO A 459 7.82 -5.80 8.63
N ASP A 460 9.09 -6.11 8.83
CA ASP A 460 10.14 -5.11 8.91
C ASP A 460 10.51 -4.55 7.52
N HIS A 461 10.30 -3.25 7.33
CA HIS A 461 10.68 -2.54 6.11
C HIS A 461 12.19 -2.36 5.95
N LEU A 462 12.98 -2.41 7.05
CA LEU A 462 14.44 -2.22 7.03
C LEU A 462 15.16 -3.28 6.16
N GLU A 463 14.56 -4.45 5.99
CA GLU A 463 15.12 -5.49 5.12
C GLU A 463 15.16 -5.10 3.63
N LYS A 464 14.39 -4.09 3.21
CA LYS A 464 14.53 -3.52 1.86
C LYS A 464 15.92 -2.93 1.65
N GLU A 465 16.51 -2.28 2.66
CA GLU A 465 17.88 -1.78 2.54
C GLU A 465 18.89 -2.89 2.29
N THR A 466 18.69 -4.06 2.93
CA THR A 466 19.54 -5.23 2.72
C THR A 466 19.43 -5.72 1.27
N ILE A 467 18.21 -5.79 0.71
CA ILE A 467 17.98 -6.12 -0.72
C ILE A 467 18.65 -5.10 -1.63
N TRP A 468 18.46 -3.78 -1.36
CA TRP A 468 19.04 -2.70 -2.17
C TRP A 468 20.55 -2.73 -2.22
N LYS A 469 21.19 -2.96 -1.07
CA LYS A 469 22.65 -3.09 -0.97
C LYS A 469 23.15 -4.37 -1.63
N LEU A 470 22.44 -5.49 -1.45
CA LEU A 470 22.86 -6.79 -2.00
C LEU A 470 22.79 -6.83 -3.52
N LEU A 471 21.75 -6.23 -4.12
CA LEU A 471 21.51 -6.20 -5.56
C LEU A 471 22.04 -4.93 -6.26
N ASP A 472 22.42 -3.89 -5.52
CA ASP A 472 22.73 -2.55 -6.05
C ASP A 472 21.56 -1.96 -6.89
N VAL A 473 20.33 -2.07 -6.34
CA VAL A 473 19.07 -1.83 -7.06
C VAL A 473 19.01 -0.43 -7.66
N GLU A 474 19.36 0.61 -6.89
CA GLU A 474 19.28 2.00 -7.36
C GLU A 474 20.19 2.24 -8.57
N LYS A 475 21.43 1.75 -8.53
CA LYS A 475 22.38 1.91 -9.64
C LYS A 475 21.98 1.05 -10.84
N ALA A 476 21.48 -0.17 -10.61
CA ALA A 476 21.19 -1.12 -11.67
C ALA A 476 19.92 -0.77 -12.45
N ILE A 477 18.83 -0.45 -11.76
CA ILE A 477 17.52 -0.24 -12.40
C ILE A 477 16.87 1.10 -12.08
N GLY A 478 17.48 1.94 -11.21
CA GLY A 478 17.01 3.29 -10.89
C GLY A 478 15.85 3.35 -9.90
N VAL A 479 15.48 2.24 -9.24
CA VAL A 479 14.44 2.24 -8.20
C VAL A 479 15.06 2.66 -6.87
N LYS A 480 14.50 3.70 -6.25
CA LYS A 480 15.00 4.30 -5.00
C LYS A 480 14.11 3.92 -3.81
N LEU A 481 14.68 4.03 -2.62
CA LEU A 481 13.92 3.99 -1.37
C LEU A 481 13.78 5.41 -0.82
N THR A 482 12.59 5.75 -0.34
CA THR A 482 12.35 6.99 0.43
C THR A 482 12.89 6.83 1.86
N GLU A 483 12.87 7.90 2.64
CA GLU A 483 13.24 7.85 4.07
C GLU A 483 12.40 6.83 4.87
N SER A 484 11.15 6.62 4.49
CA SER A 484 10.25 5.64 5.11
C SER A 484 10.28 4.27 4.40
N LEU A 485 11.28 4.04 3.52
CA LEU A 485 11.48 2.80 2.78
C LEU A 485 10.34 2.42 1.83
N ALA A 486 9.59 3.41 1.34
CA ALA A 486 8.74 3.24 0.17
C ALA A 486 9.60 3.19 -1.09
N MET A 487 9.19 2.42 -2.08
CA MET A 487 9.87 2.35 -3.38
C MET A 487 9.40 3.48 -4.30
N TRP A 488 10.34 4.12 -4.99
CA TRP A 488 10.04 5.08 -6.05
C TRP A 488 10.75 4.64 -7.35
N PRO A 489 10.04 4.54 -8.50
CA PRO A 489 8.61 4.83 -8.69
C PRO A 489 7.68 3.95 -7.83
N ALA A 490 6.45 4.45 -7.54
CA ALA A 490 5.49 3.78 -6.67
C ALA A 490 5.10 2.39 -7.17
N SER A 491 4.92 2.24 -8.49
CA SER A 491 4.58 0.97 -9.15
C SER A 491 5.80 0.05 -9.23
N SER A 492 6.25 -0.43 -8.08
CA SER A 492 7.40 -1.31 -7.88
C SER A 492 7.10 -2.41 -6.86
N VAL A 493 7.71 -3.57 -7.03
CA VAL A 493 7.58 -4.72 -6.12
C VAL A 493 8.98 -5.27 -5.82
N SER A 494 9.25 -5.59 -4.56
CA SER A 494 10.50 -6.24 -4.15
C SER A 494 10.24 -7.33 -3.13
N GLY A 495 11.09 -8.33 -3.05
CA GLY A 495 10.92 -9.43 -2.11
C GLY A 495 12.00 -10.49 -2.21
N TYR A 496 11.67 -11.63 -1.65
CA TYR A 496 12.50 -12.83 -1.61
C TYR A 496 11.93 -13.92 -2.50
N TYR A 497 12.75 -14.92 -2.83
CA TYR A 497 12.32 -16.19 -3.39
C TYR A 497 12.76 -17.33 -2.49
N PHE A 498 11.81 -18.10 -1.98
CA PHE A 498 12.01 -19.33 -1.23
C PHE A 498 11.56 -20.51 -2.09
N ALA A 499 12.47 -21.41 -2.41
CA ALA A 499 12.20 -22.55 -3.29
C ALA A 499 11.63 -23.78 -2.58
N ASN A 500 11.71 -23.83 -1.24
CA ASN A 500 11.24 -25.00 -0.49
C ASN A 500 9.73 -25.19 -0.66
N GLU A 501 9.29 -26.37 -1.04
CA GLU A 501 7.86 -26.68 -1.25
C GLU A 501 7.01 -26.65 0.02
N LYS A 502 7.61 -26.68 1.20
CA LYS A 502 6.94 -26.51 2.50
C LYS A 502 6.80 -25.03 2.89
N SER A 503 7.40 -24.13 2.12
CA SER A 503 7.23 -22.71 2.38
C SER A 503 5.78 -22.28 2.13
N LYS A 504 5.29 -21.39 2.97
CA LYS A 504 3.92 -20.86 2.90
C LYS A 504 3.84 -19.45 3.44
N TYR A 505 2.88 -18.69 2.94
CA TYR A 505 2.58 -17.39 3.53
C TYR A 505 1.92 -17.54 4.90
N PHE A 506 2.30 -16.66 5.82
CA PHE A 506 1.72 -16.61 7.17
C PHE A 506 1.75 -15.18 7.72
N GLY A 507 0.93 -14.91 8.72
CA GLY A 507 1.03 -13.67 9.48
C GLY A 507 1.90 -13.87 10.72
N LEU A 508 2.92 -13.04 10.89
CA LEU A 508 3.77 -13.04 12.09
C LEU A 508 2.93 -12.75 13.34
N GLY A 509 2.04 -11.78 13.24
CA GLY A 509 1.29 -11.26 14.38
C GLY A 509 2.18 -10.38 15.28
N ASN A 510 1.72 -10.13 16.51
CA ASN A 510 2.49 -9.33 17.47
C ASN A 510 3.61 -10.15 18.07
N ILE A 511 4.72 -9.50 18.34
CA ILE A 511 5.86 -10.05 19.11
C ILE A 511 5.90 -9.44 20.52
N ASN A 512 6.55 -10.12 21.45
CA ASN A 512 6.79 -9.63 22.79
C ASN A 512 8.09 -8.82 22.87
N GLU A 513 8.25 -8.11 23.97
CA GLU A 513 9.42 -7.27 24.25
C GLU A 513 10.73 -8.07 24.22
N ASP A 514 10.74 -9.33 24.66
CA ASP A 514 11.92 -10.19 24.66
C ASP A 514 12.47 -10.43 23.24
N GLN A 515 11.61 -10.63 22.25
CA GLN A 515 12.03 -10.74 20.86
C GLN A 515 12.42 -9.39 20.27
N LEU A 516 11.72 -8.32 20.63
CA LEU A 516 12.05 -6.98 20.19
C LEU A 516 13.44 -6.54 20.66
N ILE A 517 13.78 -6.81 21.93
CA ILE A 517 15.12 -6.56 22.49
C ILE A 517 16.19 -7.40 21.78
N ASP A 518 15.92 -8.68 21.50
CA ASP A 518 16.82 -9.54 20.73
C ASP A 518 17.03 -8.99 19.32
N TYR A 519 15.94 -8.59 18.65
CA TYR A 519 15.98 -8.04 17.30
C TYR A 519 16.76 -6.71 17.22
N SER A 520 16.51 -5.76 18.14
CA SER A 520 17.24 -4.49 18.20
C SER A 520 18.74 -4.69 18.35
N LYS A 521 19.16 -5.70 19.16
CA LYS A 521 20.57 -6.07 19.30
C LYS A 521 21.15 -6.66 18.01
N ARG A 522 20.43 -7.60 17.37
CA ARG A 522 20.88 -8.18 16.09
C ARG A 522 21.00 -7.13 14.98
N ARG A 523 20.06 -6.18 14.97
CA ARG A 523 20.04 -5.06 14.00
C ARG A 523 21.03 -3.94 14.35
N ASN A 524 21.48 -3.88 15.61
CA ASN A 524 22.30 -2.78 16.14
C ASN A 524 21.63 -1.41 16.02
N ILE A 525 20.35 -1.33 16.39
CA ILE A 525 19.54 -0.09 16.43
C ILE A 525 18.85 0.03 17.79
N ASP A 526 18.41 1.25 18.11
CA ASP A 526 17.65 1.51 19.34
C ASP A 526 16.29 0.81 19.33
N LEU A 527 15.82 0.44 20.54
CA LEU A 527 14.55 -0.25 20.72
C LEU A 527 13.35 0.55 20.15
N GLU A 528 13.37 1.87 20.33
CA GLU A 528 12.33 2.76 19.81
C GLU A 528 12.28 2.75 18.28
N LEU A 529 13.43 2.76 17.62
CA LEU A 529 13.53 2.69 16.16
C LEU A 529 13.04 1.32 15.64
N SER A 530 13.37 0.24 16.36
CA SER A 530 12.83 -1.09 16.04
C SER A 530 11.30 -1.14 16.09
N LEU A 531 10.68 -0.42 17.04
CA LEU A 531 9.23 -0.33 17.14
C LEU A 531 8.57 0.36 15.95
N ILE A 532 9.19 1.39 15.38
CA ILE A 532 8.65 2.12 14.23
C ILE A 532 8.56 1.23 12.99
N HIS A 533 9.57 0.39 12.76
CA HIS A 533 9.65 -0.45 11.57
C HIS A 533 8.94 -1.81 11.69
N ILE A 534 8.79 -2.31 12.93
CA ILE A 534 8.12 -3.60 13.23
C ILE A 534 6.73 -3.37 13.82
N SER A 535 6.34 -2.08 14.03
CA SER A 535 5.10 -1.76 14.72
C SER A 535 3.91 -2.43 14.07
N GLU A 536 3.32 -3.26 14.89
CA GLU A 536 2.02 -3.90 14.76
C GLU A 536 1.53 -4.08 13.32
N PRO A 537 1.50 -5.29 12.79
CA PRO A 537 0.45 -5.65 11.88
C PRO A 537 -0.85 -5.47 12.68
N THR A 538 -1.32 -4.21 12.75
CA THR A 538 -2.67 -3.90 13.17
C THR A 538 -3.54 -4.86 12.42
N ARG A 539 -4.31 -5.66 13.12
CA ARG A 539 -5.29 -6.58 12.59
C ARG A 539 -6.00 -6.00 11.38
N LEU A 540 -5.47 -6.22 10.24
CA LEU A 540 -6.13 -6.13 8.97
C LEU A 540 -6.99 -7.39 8.79
N ARG A 541 -7.92 -7.60 9.70
CA ARG A 541 -9.07 -8.45 9.44
C ARG A 541 -10.04 -7.63 8.61
N ARG A 542 -10.17 -8.00 7.34
CA ARG A 542 -11.20 -7.59 6.40
C ARG A 542 -11.10 -6.17 5.84
N ILE A 543 -10.00 -5.77 5.29
CA ILE A 543 -10.02 -4.82 4.18
C ILE A 543 -8.90 -5.27 3.27
N SER A 544 -9.27 -5.68 2.09
CA SER A 544 -8.52 -5.73 0.83
C SER A 544 -6.98 -5.62 0.86
N TYR A 545 -6.32 -6.11 1.92
CA TYR A 545 -4.92 -6.50 1.83
C TYR A 545 -4.74 -7.71 0.92
N ALA A 546 -5.80 -8.48 0.76
CA ALA A 546 -5.91 -9.44 -0.32
C ALA A 546 -5.68 -8.83 -1.71
N VAL A 547 -5.71 -7.49 -1.82
CA VAL A 547 -5.57 -6.81 -3.11
C VAL A 547 -4.14 -6.45 -3.45
N PHE A 548 -3.26 -6.26 -2.46
CA PHE A 548 -1.86 -5.89 -2.72
C PHE A 548 -0.83 -6.89 -2.22
N CYS A 549 -1.21 -7.82 -1.35
CA CYS A 549 -0.25 -8.65 -0.64
C CYS A 549 -0.61 -10.12 -0.55
N LEU A 550 -1.84 -10.45 -0.85
CA LEU A 550 -2.29 -11.79 -1.07
C LEU A 550 -3.02 -11.73 -2.42
N LYS A 551 -2.20 -11.62 -3.41
CA LYS A 551 -2.70 -12.70 -4.07
C LYS A 551 -2.57 -13.68 -3.00
#